data_7c8108cd80313d900f79134c853a7ace
#
_entry.id   7c8108cd80313d900f79134c853a7ace
#
_cell.length_a   1.000
_cell.length_b   1.000
_cell.length_c   1.000
_cell.angle_alpha   90.00
_cell.angle_beta   90.00
_cell.angle_gamma   90.00
#
_symmetry.space_group_name_H-M   'P 1'
#
loop_
_entity.id
_entity.type
_entity.pdbx_description
1 polymer ?
#
loop_
_entity_poly.entity_id
_entity_poly.type
_entity_poly.pdbx_seq_one_letter_code
_entity_poly.pdbx_strand_id
1 'polypeptide(L)'
;MTSVLRVQVSPSALPESPAAAEVISQAAEAAPSQAAIVLVCNGPGELATWVRPLAQRLHREMPLRPLNPGAPLSLQLVLVPCPNATGSEHRVAERMGLFEWILPAARFWWLLLRPRRHGPWPRQGVVVFLGGDQFWTVLLSARLGYRHLTYAEWVARWPRWNDRIAAMGPAAVEQLAPRWRDRCRVVGDLMADLSESARGDRPLPAGEWVALLPGSKRAKLQVGMPFLLETADRLARERPGLCFLLPVAPTTAIPELLAYAGPANPIAAHYAAGEPELLQGPEGQELRTGAGTRVLLIEQQPAHGVLSQCRLALTTVGANTAELGALGLPMIVLVPTQHLQVMQAWDGGLGILARLPILKWLLGAAMTAWRMRHHGFLAWPNISAGRAVVPERVGAITPAEIAAEAADWLAHPERLDGMRDDLRSLRGQPGAVAALAAMVRELLPAGLPPGSPQPVDPA
;
A
#
# COMPACT_ATOMS: atom_id res chain seq x y z
N MET A 1 -14.53 -48.35 28.65
CA MET A 1 -13.96 -47.47 29.69
C MET A 1 -12.90 -46.61 29.05
N THR A 2 -13.29 -45.43 28.57
CA THR A 2 -12.39 -44.54 27.84
C THR A 2 -12.27 -43.26 28.68
N SER A 3 -11.08 -43.05 29.24
CA SER A 3 -10.73 -41.95 30.12
C SER A 3 -10.39 -40.72 29.23
N VAL A 4 -11.15 -39.67 29.32
CA VAL A 4 -10.91 -38.35 28.67
C VAL A 4 -10.09 -37.52 29.64
N LEU A 5 -8.81 -37.27 29.29
CA LEU A 5 -7.93 -36.32 29.99
C LEU A 5 -8.35 -34.88 29.58
N ARG A 6 -8.97 -34.15 30.50
CA ARG A 6 -9.15 -32.68 30.43
C ARG A 6 -7.82 -32.02 30.83
N VAL A 7 -7.16 -31.38 29.86
CA VAL A 7 -6.07 -30.45 30.14
C VAL A 7 -6.68 -29.10 30.51
N GLN A 8 -6.58 -28.72 31.79
CA GLN A 8 -6.84 -27.37 32.25
C GLN A 8 -5.62 -26.50 31.88
N VAL A 9 -5.82 -25.55 30.97
CA VAL A 9 -4.85 -24.47 30.70
C VAL A 9 -5.18 -23.33 31.65
N SER A 10 -4.32 -23.10 32.65
CA SER A 10 -4.34 -21.90 33.48
C SER A 10 -3.95 -20.69 32.65
N PRO A 11 -4.64 -19.52 32.75
CA PRO A 11 -4.19 -18.31 32.13
C PRO A 11 -2.98 -17.76 32.92
N SER A 12 -1.78 -17.92 32.38
CA SER A 12 -0.59 -17.25 32.89
C SER A 12 -0.71 -15.76 32.61
N ALA A 13 -0.78 -14.97 33.69
CA ALA A 13 -0.70 -13.53 33.64
C ALA A 13 0.62 -13.09 33.01
N LEU A 14 0.54 -12.33 31.91
CA LEU A 14 1.67 -11.56 31.39
C LEU A 14 2.01 -10.46 32.40
N PRO A 15 3.29 -10.14 32.66
CA PRO A 15 3.64 -9.06 33.54
C PRO A 15 3.25 -7.74 32.87
N GLU A 16 2.29 -7.05 33.44
CA GLU A 16 1.98 -5.67 33.07
C GLU A 16 3.18 -4.79 33.42
N SER A 17 3.84 -4.24 32.41
CA SER A 17 4.90 -3.25 32.59
C SER A 17 4.29 -2.01 33.28
N PRO A 18 4.90 -1.48 34.36
CA PRO A 18 4.41 -0.26 35.03
C PRO A 18 4.29 0.94 34.07
N ALA A 19 5.09 1.01 33.01
CA ALA A 19 5.01 2.02 31.96
C ALA A 19 3.71 1.95 31.14
N ALA A 20 3.15 0.76 30.91
CA ALA A 20 1.88 0.61 30.19
C ALA A 20 0.68 1.06 31.06
N ALA A 21 0.73 0.82 32.35
CA ALA A 21 -0.30 1.26 33.29
C ALA A 21 -0.30 2.80 33.48
N GLU A 22 0.89 3.42 33.43
CA GLU A 22 1.05 4.87 33.54
C GLU A 22 0.57 5.61 32.29
N VAL A 23 0.81 5.06 31.09
CA VAL A 23 0.30 5.57 29.81
C VAL A 23 -1.23 5.45 29.74
N ILE A 24 -1.81 4.37 30.26
CA ILE A 24 -3.27 4.17 30.31
C ILE A 24 -3.90 5.13 31.34
N SER A 25 -3.23 5.40 32.46
CA SER A 25 -3.69 6.32 33.48
C SER A 25 -3.65 7.79 33.01
N GLN A 26 -2.62 8.20 32.27
CA GLN A 26 -2.52 9.54 31.68
C GLN A 26 -3.53 9.77 30.55
N ALA A 27 -3.91 8.74 29.80
CA ALA A 27 -4.94 8.82 28.78
C ALA A 27 -6.35 8.99 29.35
N ALA A 28 -6.58 8.58 30.60
CA ALA A 28 -7.88 8.70 31.26
C ALA A 28 -8.21 10.12 31.77
N GLU A 29 -7.20 11.01 31.91
CA GLU A 29 -7.39 12.40 32.41
C GLU A 29 -7.44 13.44 31.26
N ALA A 30 -7.22 13.06 30.00
CA ALA A 30 -7.24 14.01 28.91
C ALA A 30 -8.69 14.45 28.58
N ALA A 31 -8.93 15.76 28.58
CA ALA A 31 -10.23 16.33 28.19
C ALA A 31 -10.67 15.76 26.81
N PRO A 32 -11.99 15.54 26.60
CA PRO A 32 -12.48 14.98 25.35
C PRO A 32 -12.10 15.86 24.16
N SER A 33 -11.76 15.26 23.01
CA SER A 33 -11.46 16.01 21.78
C SER A 33 -12.67 16.83 21.35
N GLN A 34 -12.42 18.07 20.89
CA GLN A 34 -13.47 19.00 20.46
C GLN A 34 -13.94 18.72 19.04
N ALA A 35 -13.00 18.28 18.17
CA ALA A 35 -13.29 17.90 16.79
C ALA A 35 -12.45 16.72 16.33
N ALA A 36 -12.91 16.03 15.27
CA ALA A 36 -12.19 14.90 14.67
C ALA A 36 -11.95 15.10 13.18
N ILE A 37 -10.79 14.61 12.73
CA ILE A 37 -10.48 14.33 11.32
C ILE A 37 -10.59 12.81 11.15
N VAL A 38 -11.51 12.36 10.31
CA VAL A 38 -11.77 10.95 10.06
C VAL A 38 -11.32 10.61 8.65
N LEU A 39 -10.18 9.93 8.51
CA LEU A 39 -9.73 9.43 7.23
C LEU A 39 -10.43 8.11 6.91
N VAL A 40 -10.88 7.93 5.68
CA VAL A 40 -11.59 6.71 5.24
C VAL A 40 -10.86 6.11 4.06
N CYS A 41 -10.45 4.84 4.18
CA CYS A 41 -9.82 4.08 3.09
C CYS A 41 -10.19 2.60 3.17
N ASN A 42 -9.77 1.82 2.16
CA ASN A 42 -10.17 0.41 2.05
C ASN A 42 -9.02 -0.58 1.91
N GLY A 43 -7.88 -0.19 1.38
CA GLY A 43 -6.82 -1.11 1.01
C GLY A 43 -5.45 -0.80 1.59
N PRO A 44 -4.53 -1.79 1.60
CA PRO A 44 -3.18 -1.58 2.12
C PRO A 44 -2.37 -0.61 1.25
N GLY A 45 -2.65 -0.55 -0.06
CA GLY A 45 -1.99 0.39 -0.97
C GLY A 45 -2.34 1.83 -0.62
N GLU A 46 -3.62 2.18 -0.54
CA GLU A 46 -4.11 3.51 -0.20
C GLU A 46 -3.68 3.92 1.22
N LEU A 47 -3.61 2.94 2.14
CA LEU A 47 -3.14 3.19 3.50
C LEU A 47 -1.68 3.67 3.51
N ALA A 48 -0.82 3.04 2.72
CA ALA A 48 0.60 3.38 2.65
C ALA A 48 0.86 4.66 1.83
N THR A 49 0.14 4.85 0.72
CA THR A 49 0.48 5.86 -0.30
C THR A 49 -0.32 7.15 -0.19
N TRP A 50 -1.51 7.14 0.44
CA TRP A 50 -2.39 8.31 0.58
C TRP A 50 -2.65 8.67 2.04
N VAL A 51 -3.06 7.67 2.85
CA VAL A 51 -3.45 7.90 4.25
C VAL A 51 -2.25 8.29 5.09
N ARG A 52 -1.16 7.51 5.05
CA ARG A 52 0.03 7.77 5.85
C ARG A 52 0.65 9.15 5.55
N PRO A 53 0.95 9.53 4.29
CA PRO A 53 1.51 10.85 3.99
C PRO A 53 0.60 12.00 4.45
N LEU A 54 -0.71 11.88 4.25
CA LEU A 54 -1.66 12.88 4.72
C LEU A 54 -1.69 12.98 6.25
N ALA A 55 -1.76 11.85 6.95
CA ALA A 55 -1.76 11.81 8.41
C ALA A 55 -0.48 12.45 8.98
N GLN A 56 0.69 12.09 8.47
CA GLN A 56 1.97 12.68 8.86
C GLN A 56 2.00 14.19 8.58
N ARG A 57 1.47 14.64 7.46
CA ARG A 57 1.37 16.06 7.12
C ARG A 57 0.45 16.81 8.08
N LEU A 58 -0.70 16.24 8.39
CA LEU A 58 -1.66 16.82 9.34
C LEU A 58 -1.04 16.95 10.74
N HIS A 59 -0.30 15.94 11.22
CA HIS A 59 0.41 16.02 12.50
C HIS A 59 1.51 17.08 12.52
N ARG A 60 2.19 17.30 11.40
CA ARG A 60 3.20 18.38 11.29
C ARG A 60 2.58 19.79 11.29
N GLU A 61 1.36 19.93 10.80
CA GLU A 61 0.71 21.24 10.67
C GLU A 61 -0.23 21.56 11.83
N MET A 62 -0.70 20.55 12.56
CA MET A 62 -1.70 20.70 13.62
C MET A 62 -1.40 19.79 14.81
N PRO A 63 -1.67 20.24 16.06
CA PRO A 63 -1.59 19.38 17.21
C PRO A 63 -2.76 18.39 17.18
N LEU A 64 -2.45 17.12 16.88
CA LEU A 64 -3.43 16.05 16.77
C LEU A 64 -3.10 14.91 17.74
N ARG A 65 -4.14 14.26 18.30
CA ARG A 65 -3.99 13.00 19.02
C ARG A 65 -3.78 11.86 18.02
N PRO A 66 -2.98 10.84 18.33
CA PRO A 66 -2.41 10.54 19.65
C PRO A 66 -1.08 11.26 19.95
N LEU A 67 -0.38 11.82 18.97
CA LEU A 67 0.98 12.37 19.19
C LEU A 67 1.00 13.58 20.13
N ASN A 68 -0.14 14.27 20.26
CA ASN A 68 -0.33 15.36 21.22
C ASN A 68 -1.53 15.04 22.14
N PRO A 69 -1.35 14.36 23.27
CA PRO A 69 -2.47 13.87 24.10
C PRO A 69 -3.44 14.95 24.59
N GLY A 70 -2.94 16.18 24.85
CA GLY A 70 -3.75 17.34 25.25
C GLY A 70 -4.44 18.07 24.10
N ALA A 71 -4.23 17.65 22.84
CA ALA A 71 -4.76 18.35 21.68
C ALA A 71 -6.30 18.31 21.61
N PRO A 72 -6.94 19.40 21.13
CA PRO A 72 -8.39 19.45 20.96
C PRO A 72 -8.86 18.67 19.73
N LEU A 73 -7.95 18.27 18.84
CA LEU A 73 -8.23 17.53 17.62
C LEU A 73 -7.82 16.06 17.73
N SER A 74 -8.70 15.18 17.25
CA SER A 74 -8.47 13.74 17.12
C SER A 74 -8.26 13.36 15.68
N LEU A 75 -7.22 12.58 15.36
CA LEU A 75 -7.07 11.94 14.06
C LEU A 75 -7.51 10.48 14.15
N GLN A 76 -8.47 10.11 13.33
CA GLN A 76 -9.13 8.80 13.35
C GLN A 76 -9.09 8.16 11.97
N LEU A 77 -9.08 6.83 11.92
CA LEU A 77 -9.11 6.05 10.68
C LEU A 77 -10.31 5.10 10.66
N VAL A 78 -11.04 5.08 9.58
CA VAL A 78 -12.12 4.12 9.31
C VAL A 78 -11.74 3.30 8.09
N LEU A 79 -11.59 1.98 8.28
CA LEU A 79 -11.38 1.04 7.20
C LEU A 79 -12.73 0.54 6.70
N VAL A 80 -12.98 0.70 5.38
CA VAL A 80 -14.20 0.20 4.76
C VAL A 80 -13.99 -1.19 4.16
N PRO A 81 -15.03 -2.05 4.14
CA PRO A 81 -14.92 -3.37 3.51
C PRO A 81 -14.49 -3.29 2.06
N CYS A 82 -13.52 -4.10 1.67
CA CYS A 82 -13.00 -4.21 0.32
C CYS A 82 -12.78 -5.69 -0.03
N PRO A 83 -13.17 -6.14 -1.23
CA PRO A 83 -12.89 -7.50 -1.68
C PRO A 83 -11.40 -7.84 -1.74
N ASN A 84 -10.55 -6.81 -1.88
CA ASN A 84 -9.10 -6.95 -1.96
C ASN A 84 -8.38 -6.76 -0.61
N ALA A 85 -9.13 -6.52 0.47
CA ALA A 85 -8.55 -6.38 1.81
C ALA A 85 -7.99 -7.72 2.31
N THR A 86 -6.86 -7.67 2.99
CA THR A 86 -6.21 -8.85 3.59
C THR A 86 -6.77 -9.16 4.98
N GLY A 87 -7.50 -8.20 5.60
CA GLY A 87 -8.01 -8.25 6.97
C GLY A 87 -6.99 -7.81 8.02
N SER A 88 -5.76 -7.51 7.63
CA SER A 88 -4.67 -7.08 8.54
C SER A 88 -4.38 -5.58 8.47
N GLU A 89 -5.10 -4.81 7.65
CA GLU A 89 -4.88 -3.37 7.44
C GLU A 89 -4.94 -2.57 8.75
N HIS A 90 -5.83 -2.96 9.66
CA HIS A 90 -5.93 -2.31 10.97
C HIS A 90 -4.63 -2.43 11.79
N ARG A 91 -3.96 -3.61 11.76
CA ARG A 91 -2.68 -3.82 12.45
C ARG A 91 -1.56 -3.01 11.83
N VAL A 92 -1.59 -2.82 10.50
CA VAL A 92 -0.64 -1.94 9.80
C VAL A 92 -0.86 -0.50 10.24
N ALA A 93 -2.11 -0.05 10.31
CA ALA A 93 -2.46 1.29 10.77
C ALA A 93 -2.10 1.53 12.26
N GLU A 94 -2.32 0.55 13.13
CA GLU A 94 -1.92 0.59 14.54
C GLU A 94 -0.41 0.78 14.70
N ARG A 95 0.39 0.04 13.92
CA ARG A 95 1.86 0.18 13.94
C ARG A 95 2.37 1.55 13.47
N MET A 96 1.58 2.31 12.72
CA MET A 96 1.94 3.67 12.33
C MET A 96 1.93 4.65 13.50
N GLY A 97 1.16 4.39 14.57
CA GLY A 97 1.05 5.26 15.73
C GLY A 97 0.44 6.64 15.47
N LEU A 98 -0.19 6.84 14.31
CA LEU A 98 -0.68 8.16 13.84
C LEU A 98 -2.15 8.42 14.19
N PHE A 99 -2.89 7.41 14.63
CA PHE A 99 -4.34 7.50 14.83
C PHE A 99 -4.73 7.27 16.29
N GLU A 100 -5.54 8.15 16.86
CA GLU A 100 -6.11 7.96 18.20
C GLU A 100 -7.09 6.79 18.24
N TRP A 101 -7.79 6.57 17.13
CA TRP A 101 -8.76 5.49 17.01
C TRP A 101 -8.80 4.94 15.58
N ILE A 102 -8.91 3.60 15.47
CA ILE A 102 -8.97 2.89 14.21
C ILE A 102 -10.16 1.94 14.23
N LEU A 103 -11.05 2.05 13.24
CA LEU A 103 -12.13 1.09 13.03
C LEU A 103 -11.72 0.04 11.99
N PRO A 104 -11.64 -1.25 12.38
CA PRO A 104 -11.44 -2.33 11.41
C PRO A 104 -12.62 -2.49 10.46
N ALA A 105 -12.36 -2.89 9.22
CA ALA A 105 -13.40 -3.08 8.19
C ALA A 105 -14.54 -4.02 8.62
N ALA A 106 -14.24 -5.04 9.43
CA ALA A 106 -15.24 -5.98 9.95
C ALA A 106 -16.34 -5.32 10.82
N ARG A 107 -16.04 -4.17 11.43
CA ARG A 107 -16.99 -3.41 12.27
C ARG A 107 -17.69 -2.28 11.53
N PHE A 108 -17.40 -2.05 10.28
CA PHE A 108 -17.89 -0.92 9.49
C PHE A 108 -19.42 -0.87 9.42
N TRP A 109 -20.10 -1.99 9.23
CA TRP A 109 -21.55 -2.04 9.13
C TRP A 109 -22.25 -1.66 10.44
N TRP A 110 -21.69 -2.05 11.57
CA TRP A 110 -22.18 -1.64 12.89
C TRP A 110 -22.01 -0.16 13.12
N LEU A 111 -20.90 0.42 12.64
CA LEU A 111 -20.67 1.86 12.67
C LEU A 111 -21.78 2.60 11.89
N LEU A 112 -22.12 2.17 10.70
CA LEU A 112 -23.15 2.82 9.88
C LEU A 112 -24.55 2.76 10.53
N LEU A 113 -24.88 1.67 11.20
CA LEU A 113 -26.17 1.52 11.87
C LEU A 113 -26.30 2.45 13.09
N ARG A 114 -25.26 2.55 13.91
CA ARG A 114 -25.26 3.36 15.17
C ARG A 114 -23.92 4.06 15.38
N PRO A 115 -23.55 5.06 14.54
CA PRO A 115 -22.21 5.64 14.56
C PRO A 115 -21.82 6.18 15.93
N ARG A 116 -22.73 6.90 16.60
CA ARG A 116 -22.43 7.51 17.91
C ARG A 116 -22.19 6.51 19.06
N ARG A 117 -22.46 5.20 18.86
CA ARG A 117 -22.19 4.14 19.85
C ARG A 117 -20.91 3.38 19.59
N HIS A 118 -20.32 3.54 18.40
CA HIS A 118 -19.21 2.71 17.94
C HIS A 118 -17.93 3.50 17.67
N GLY A 119 -17.76 4.64 18.34
CA GLY A 119 -16.52 5.40 18.25
C GLY A 119 -16.53 6.64 19.14
N PRO A 120 -15.35 7.20 19.42
CA PRO A 120 -15.17 8.41 20.24
C PRO A 120 -15.41 9.66 19.39
N TRP A 121 -16.65 9.88 18.94
CA TRP A 121 -16.99 10.97 18.03
C TRP A 121 -17.23 12.28 18.77
N PRO A 122 -16.39 13.32 18.57
CA PRO A 122 -16.70 14.68 18.96
C PRO A 122 -17.98 15.19 18.26
N ARG A 123 -18.46 16.36 18.71
CA ARG A 123 -19.66 16.94 18.10
C ARG A 123 -19.45 17.44 16.67
N GLN A 124 -18.21 17.77 16.31
CA GLN A 124 -17.83 18.38 15.04
C GLN A 124 -16.66 17.61 14.42
N GLY A 125 -16.52 17.70 13.10
CA GLY A 125 -15.41 17.06 12.42
C GLY A 125 -15.51 17.13 10.90
N VAL A 126 -14.52 16.51 10.26
CA VAL A 126 -14.46 16.32 8.82
C VAL A 126 -14.19 14.86 8.50
N VAL A 127 -14.95 14.31 7.55
CA VAL A 127 -14.70 12.98 6.98
C VAL A 127 -14.02 13.16 5.65
N VAL A 128 -12.85 12.53 5.47
CA VAL A 128 -12.03 12.61 4.28
C VAL A 128 -12.01 11.25 3.59
N PHE A 129 -12.56 11.19 2.39
CA PHE A 129 -12.50 10.00 1.54
C PHE A 129 -11.15 9.92 0.84
N LEU A 130 -10.44 8.81 1.03
CA LEU A 130 -9.18 8.50 0.37
C LEU A 130 -9.23 7.20 -0.43
N GLY A 131 -10.17 6.30 -0.15
CA GLY A 131 -10.29 5.04 -0.91
C GLY A 131 -11.52 4.24 -0.53
N GLY A 132 -11.94 3.35 -1.44
CA GLY A 132 -13.14 2.55 -1.29
C GLY A 132 -14.32 3.06 -2.12
N ASP A 133 -15.54 2.86 -1.63
CA ASP A 133 -16.74 3.42 -2.26
C ASP A 133 -17.12 4.74 -1.57
N GLN A 134 -17.15 5.81 -2.36
CA GLN A 134 -17.49 7.16 -1.91
C GLN A 134 -18.88 7.23 -1.25
N PHE A 135 -19.83 6.36 -1.62
CA PHE A 135 -21.17 6.34 -1.03
C PHE A 135 -21.14 6.09 0.48
N TRP A 136 -20.31 5.16 0.93
CA TRP A 136 -20.23 4.85 2.37
C TRP A 136 -19.65 5.99 3.18
N THR A 137 -18.72 6.73 2.61
CA THR A 137 -18.10 7.89 3.26
C THR A 137 -19.09 9.04 3.37
N VAL A 138 -19.86 9.30 2.31
CA VAL A 138 -20.96 10.28 2.34
C VAL A 138 -21.99 9.91 3.41
N LEU A 139 -22.39 8.64 3.47
CA LEU A 139 -23.36 8.18 4.47
C LEU A 139 -22.82 8.31 5.88
N LEU A 140 -21.55 7.98 6.12
CA LEU A 140 -20.89 8.13 7.40
C LEU A 140 -20.87 9.60 7.83
N SER A 141 -20.46 10.50 6.94
CA SER A 141 -20.42 11.94 7.22
C SER A 141 -21.80 12.50 7.58
N ALA A 142 -22.84 12.12 6.82
CA ALA A 142 -24.22 12.52 7.11
C ALA A 142 -24.72 12.00 8.48
N ARG A 143 -24.36 10.77 8.84
CA ARG A 143 -24.75 10.15 10.12
C ARG A 143 -24.05 10.78 11.33
N LEU A 144 -22.81 11.24 11.16
CA LEU A 144 -22.05 11.95 12.19
C LEU A 144 -22.41 13.44 12.25
N GLY A 145 -22.97 14.01 11.19
CA GLY A 145 -23.16 15.44 11.04
C GLY A 145 -21.84 16.19 10.76
N TYR A 146 -20.87 15.51 10.14
CA TYR A 146 -19.56 16.05 9.84
C TYR A 146 -19.51 16.58 8.41
N ARG A 147 -18.59 17.53 8.17
CA ARG A 147 -18.29 17.97 6.80
C ARG A 147 -17.63 16.85 6.02
N HIS A 148 -17.78 16.87 4.70
CA HIS A 148 -17.27 15.82 3.82
C HIS A 148 -16.32 16.36 2.75
N LEU A 149 -15.13 15.77 2.66
CA LEU A 149 -14.13 16.02 1.64
C LEU A 149 -13.83 14.72 0.89
N THR A 150 -13.97 14.71 -0.43
CA THR A 150 -13.58 13.57 -1.27
C THR A 150 -12.29 13.89 -2.03
N TYR A 151 -11.28 13.03 -1.90
CA TYR A 151 -10.20 12.96 -2.89
C TYR A 151 -10.69 12.14 -4.09
N ALA A 152 -10.76 12.78 -5.24
CA ALA A 152 -11.26 12.18 -6.48
C ALA A 152 -10.10 11.88 -7.43
N GLU A 153 -9.67 10.61 -7.49
CA GLU A 153 -8.65 10.15 -8.43
C GLU A 153 -9.11 10.30 -9.87
N TRP A 154 -10.28 9.76 -10.20
CA TRP A 154 -10.84 9.76 -11.56
C TRP A 154 -12.18 10.48 -11.64
N VAL A 155 -13.04 10.28 -10.64
CA VAL A 155 -14.41 10.78 -10.62
C VAL A 155 -14.85 11.13 -9.21
N ALA A 156 -15.48 12.29 -9.05
CA ALA A 156 -16.19 12.63 -7.82
C ALA A 156 -17.66 12.20 -7.95
N ARG A 157 -18.01 11.12 -7.26
CA ARG A 157 -19.40 10.68 -7.13
C ARG A 157 -20.10 11.48 -6.03
N TRP A 158 -21.41 11.61 -6.12
CA TRP A 158 -22.23 12.24 -5.09
C TRP A 158 -21.86 13.71 -4.77
N PRO A 159 -21.56 14.59 -5.76
CA PRO A 159 -21.03 15.93 -5.51
C PRO A 159 -21.99 16.82 -4.69
N ARG A 160 -23.29 16.50 -4.67
CA ARG A 160 -24.29 17.20 -3.86
C ARG A 160 -23.98 17.15 -2.35
N TRP A 161 -23.43 16.03 -1.88
CA TRP A 161 -23.14 15.78 -0.48
C TRP A 161 -21.69 16.04 -0.08
N ASN A 162 -20.86 16.47 -1.04
CA ASN A 162 -19.50 16.91 -0.76
C ASN A 162 -19.47 18.38 -0.41
N ASP A 163 -18.87 18.76 0.72
CA ASP A 163 -18.58 20.16 1.04
C ASP A 163 -17.43 20.67 0.16
N ARG A 164 -16.43 19.82 -0.07
CA ARG A 164 -15.29 20.08 -0.97
C ARG A 164 -14.89 18.79 -1.70
N ILE A 165 -14.28 18.98 -2.86
CA ILE A 165 -13.74 17.91 -3.70
C ILE A 165 -12.29 18.27 -4.03
N ALA A 166 -11.36 17.40 -3.70
CA ALA A 166 -9.96 17.47 -4.08
C ALA A 166 -9.74 16.56 -5.30
N ALA A 167 -9.59 17.12 -6.48
CA ALA A 167 -9.40 16.34 -7.71
C ALA A 167 -7.92 16.06 -7.94
N MET A 168 -7.59 14.83 -8.35
CA MET A 168 -6.23 14.46 -8.75
C MET A 168 -5.79 15.24 -10.00
N GLY A 169 -6.71 15.49 -10.93
CA GLY A 169 -6.41 16.19 -12.16
C GLY A 169 -7.63 16.89 -12.79
N PRO A 170 -7.41 17.66 -13.86
CA PRO A 170 -8.48 18.40 -14.55
C PRO A 170 -9.61 17.51 -15.06
N ALA A 171 -9.29 16.30 -15.51
CA ALA A 171 -10.29 15.34 -16.02
C ALA A 171 -11.39 15.01 -15.01
N ALA A 172 -11.07 14.94 -13.72
CA ALA A 172 -12.06 14.73 -12.67
C ALA A 172 -12.98 15.94 -12.48
N VAL A 173 -12.48 17.17 -12.73
CA VAL A 173 -13.28 18.40 -12.68
C VAL A 173 -14.22 18.50 -13.88
N GLU A 174 -13.74 18.13 -15.07
CA GLU A 174 -14.52 18.18 -16.31
C GLU A 174 -15.75 17.27 -16.27
N GLN A 175 -15.67 16.14 -15.58
CA GLN A 175 -16.79 15.21 -15.37
C GLN A 175 -17.86 15.75 -14.42
N LEU A 176 -17.56 16.80 -13.64
CA LEU A 176 -18.54 17.43 -12.76
C LEU A 176 -19.48 18.36 -13.53
N ALA A 177 -20.77 18.27 -13.19
CA ALA A 177 -21.73 19.29 -13.67
C ALA A 177 -21.26 20.69 -13.23
N PRO A 178 -21.41 21.74 -14.09
CA PRO A 178 -20.88 23.09 -13.83
C PRO A 178 -21.19 23.63 -12.43
N ARG A 179 -22.41 23.42 -11.95
CA ARG A 179 -22.88 23.86 -10.63
C ARG A 179 -22.09 23.31 -9.42
N TRP A 180 -21.24 22.28 -9.61
CA TRP A 180 -20.47 21.67 -8.54
C TRP A 180 -18.97 21.97 -8.65
N ARG A 181 -18.52 22.57 -9.76
CA ARG A 181 -17.09 22.84 -10.02
C ARG A 181 -16.48 23.80 -9.00
N ASP A 182 -17.25 24.73 -8.47
CA ASP A 182 -16.80 25.69 -7.43
C ASP A 182 -16.41 25.01 -6.11
N ARG A 183 -16.89 23.78 -5.88
CA ARG A 183 -16.50 22.97 -4.71
C ARG A 183 -15.25 22.14 -4.97
N CYS A 184 -14.77 22.09 -6.20
CA CYS A 184 -13.68 21.25 -6.65
C CYS A 184 -12.39 22.07 -6.81
N ARG A 185 -11.30 21.57 -6.24
CA ARG A 185 -9.94 22.10 -6.43
C ARG A 185 -9.06 20.98 -6.95
N VAL A 186 -8.27 21.23 -8.00
CA VAL A 186 -7.22 20.29 -8.43
C VAL A 186 -6.07 20.40 -7.44
N VAL A 187 -5.75 19.29 -6.78
CA VAL A 187 -4.67 19.20 -5.78
C VAL A 187 -3.46 18.43 -6.32
N GLY A 188 -3.64 17.60 -7.34
CA GLY A 188 -2.60 16.73 -7.87
C GLY A 188 -2.71 15.28 -7.39
N ASP A 189 -1.76 14.47 -7.81
CA ASP A 189 -1.65 13.06 -7.40
C ASP A 189 -0.93 12.97 -6.04
N LEU A 190 -1.60 12.42 -5.03
CA LEU A 190 -1.02 12.22 -3.69
C LEU A 190 0.24 11.34 -3.72
N MET A 191 0.38 10.48 -4.73
CA MET A 191 1.56 9.64 -4.89
C MET A 191 2.78 10.42 -5.43
N ALA A 192 2.59 11.63 -5.99
CA ALA A 192 3.71 12.47 -6.43
C ALA A 192 4.60 12.91 -5.25
N ASP A 193 4.03 12.98 -4.05
CA ASP A 193 4.76 13.34 -2.84
C ASP A 193 5.58 12.18 -2.24
N LEU A 194 5.43 10.94 -2.73
CA LEU A 194 6.15 9.78 -2.18
C LEU A 194 7.66 9.89 -2.33
N SER A 195 8.15 10.45 -3.43
CA SER A 195 9.58 10.64 -3.66
C SER A 195 10.22 11.60 -2.66
N GLU A 196 9.48 12.57 -2.15
CA GLU A 196 9.93 13.48 -1.09
C GLU A 196 9.87 12.82 0.29
N SER A 197 8.81 12.05 0.55
CA SER A 197 8.64 11.31 1.80
C SER A 197 9.69 10.21 1.98
N ALA A 198 10.24 9.71 0.89
CA ALA A 198 11.29 8.70 0.88
C ALA A 198 12.69 9.25 1.25
N ARG A 199 12.87 10.58 1.28
CA ARG A 199 14.13 11.21 1.69
C ARG A 199 14.26 11.16 3.21
N GLY A 200 15.17 10.37 3.72
CA GLY A 200 15.43 10.25 5.16
C GLY A 200 15.38 8.83 5.71
N ASP A 201 14.96 7.86 4.88
CA ASP A 201 15.01 6.45 5.24
C ASP A 201 16.46 5.94 5.24
N ARG A 202 16.66 4.80 5.92
CA ARG A 202 17.94 4.10 6.06
C ARG A 202 18.72 4.04 4.74
N PRO A 203 19.97 4.51 4.68
CA PRO A 203 20.81 4.35 3.50
C PRO A 203 21.15 2.87 3.28
N LEU A 204 21.13 2.45 2.03
CA LEU A 204 21.66 1.14 1.63
C LEU A 204 23.18 1.19 1.60
N PRO A 205 23.87 0.07 1.86
CA PRO A 205 25.30 -0.05 1.63
C PRO A 205 25.68 0.29 0.19
N ALA A 206 26.92 0.76 0.01
CA ALA A 206 27.42 1.07 -1.32
C ALA A 206 27.31 -0.14 -2.26
N GLY A 207 26.71 0.06 -3.44
CA GLY A 207 26.49 -1.01 -4.42
C GLY A 207 25.42 -0.64 -5.42
N GLU A 208 25.27 -1.47 -6.44
CA GLU A 208 24.21 -1.37 -7.43
C GLU A 208 23.07 -2.30 -7.01
N TRP A 209 21.92 -1.74 -6.63
CA TRP A 209 20.79 -2.48 -6.04
C TRP A 209 19.67 -2.73 -7.04
N VAL A 210 19.18 -3.98 -7.05
CA VAL A 210 18.00 -4.41 -7.79
C VAL A 210 16.92 -4.87 -6.81
N ALA A 211 15.73 -4.29 -6.93
CA ALA A 211 14.59 -4.66 -6.10
C ALA A 211 13.78 -5.81 -6.71
N LEU A 212 13.44 -6.80 -5.90
CA LEU A 212 12.61 -7.96 -6.27
C LEU A 212 11.23 -7.83 -5.62
N LEU A 213 10.16 -7.69 -6.41
CA LEU A 213 8.80 -7.51 -5.89
C LEU A 213 7.86 -8.62 -6.42
N PRO A 214 7.82 -9.78 -5.76
CA PRO A 214 7.00 -10.92 -6.18
C PRO A 214 5.49 -10.66 -6.03
N GLY A 215 5.11 -9.60 -5.31
CA GLY A 215 3.73 -9.28 -4.93
C GLY A 215 3.45 -9.61 -3.47
N SER A 216 2.23 -9.30 -3.00
CA SER A 216 1.80 -9.50 -1.60
C SER A 216 0.72 -10.57 -1.43
N LYS A 217 0.10 -11.04 -2.51
CA LYS A 217 -0.95 -12.07 -2.45
C LYS A 217 -0.35 -13.47 -2.61
N ARG A 218 -0.90 -14.45 -1.88
CA ARG A 218 -0.42 -15.85 -1.91
C ARG A 218 -0.18 -16.38 -3.32
N ALA A 219 -1.16 -16.22 -4.22
CA ALA A 219 -1.07 -16.69 -5.59
C ALA A 219 0.11 -16.05 -6.38
N LYS A 220 0.42 -14.77 -6.09
CA LYS A 220 1.56 -14.08 -6.70
C LYS A 220 2.89 -14.54 -6.10
N LEU A 221 2.93 -14.71 -4.77
CA LEU A 221 4.12 -15.21 -4.07
C LEU A 221 4.49 -16.61 -4.53
N GLN A 222 3.50 -17.51 -4.72
CA GLN A 222 3.75 -18.87 -5.24
C GLN A 222 4.50 -18.89 -6.58
N VAL A 223 4.20 -17.95 -7.47
CA VAL A 223 4.84 -17.85 -8.79
C VAL A 223 6.05 -16.93 -8.75
N GLY A 224 5.89 -15.75 -8.15
CA GLY A 224 6.88 -14.68 -8.21
C GLY A 224 8.13 -14.96 -7.39
N MET A 225 8.02 -15.63 -6.23
CA MET A 225 9.19 -15.91 -5.40
C MET A 225 10.22 -16.78 -6.12
N PRO A 226 9.92 -18.03 -6.54
CA PRO A 226 10.91 -18.87 -7.17
C PRO A 226 11.40 -18.30 -8.51
N PHE A 227 10.52 -17.65 -9.27
CA PHE A 227 10.87 -17.00 -10.54
C PHE A 227 11.91 -15.88 -10.33
N LEU A 228 11.65 -14.95 -9.40
CA LEU A 228 12.55 -13.82 -9.19
C LEU A 228 13.86 -14.22 -8.51
N LEU A 229 13.86 -15.23 -7.64
CA LEU A 229 15.10 -15.74 -7.03
C LEU A 229 16.00 -16.40 -8.09
N GLU A 230 15.47 -17.24 -8.97
CA GLU A 230 16.27 -17.78 -10.08
C GLU A 230 16.73 -16.68 -11.03
N THR A 231 15.91 -15.66 -11.29
CA THR A 231 16.32 -14.50 -12.08
C THR A 231 17.48 -13.78 -11.43
N ALA A 232 17.44 -13.58 -10.11
CA ALA A 232 18.53 -12.95 -9.34
C ALA A 232 19.81 -13.79 -9.40
N ASP A 233 19.71 -15.12 -9.29
CA ASP A 233 20.86 -16.03 -9.40
C ASP A 233 21.55 -15.94 -10.78
N ARG A 234 20.77 -15.83 -11.84
CA ARG A 234 21.29 -15.69 -13.20
C ARG A 234 21.92 -14.32 -13.40
N LEU A 235 21.22 -13.28 -12.97
CA LEU A 235 21.70 -11.89 -13.09
C LEU A 235 22.97 -11.67 -12.27
N ALA A 236 23.09 -12.25 -11.07
CA ALA A 236 24.30 -12.19 -10.25
C ALA A 236 25.51 -12.88 -10.91
N ARG A 237 25.28 -13.92 -11.71
CA ARG A 237 26.34 -14.58 -12.50
C ARG A 237 26.78 -13.73 -13.69
N GLU A 238 25.85 -13.06 -14.35
CA GLU A 238 26.16 -12.18 -15.50
C GLU A 238 26.81 -10.86 -15.06
N ARG A 239 26.42 -10.36 -13.88
CA ARG A 239 26.94 -9.11 -13.31
C ARG A 239 27.35 -9.30 -11.84
N PRO A 240 28.55 -9.83 -11.59
CA PRO A 240 29.07 -9.94 -10.22
C PRO A 240 29.14 -8.58 -9.53
N GLY A 241 28.71 -8.53 -8.27
CA GLY A 241 28.69 -7.28 -7.47
C GLY A 241 27.33 -6.60 -7.40
N LEU A 242 26.31 -7.09 -8.14
CA LEU A 242 24.95 -6.63 -7.92
C LEU A 242 24.43 -7.05 -6.54
N CYS A 243 23.69 -6.14 -5.91
CA CYS A 243 23.00 -6.37 -4.67
C CYS A 243 21.49 -6.49 -4.92
N PHE A 244 20.84 -7.35 -4.14
CA PHE A 244 19.39 -7.56 -4.28
C PHE A 244 18.68 -7.26 -2.96
N LEU A 245 17.49 -6.68 -3.05
CA LEU A 245 16.59 -6.53 -1.91
C LEU A 245 15.17 -6.95 -2.26
N LEU A 246 14.42 -7.35 -1.25
CA LEU A 246 13.02 -7.76 -1.34
C LEU A 246 12.24 -7.12 -0.21
N PRO A 247 11.33 -6.18 -0.52
CA PRO A 247 10.41 -5.64 0.48
C PRO A 247 9.41 -6.71 0.91
N VAL A 248 9.39 -7.02 2.20
CA VAL A 248 8.45 -7.98 2.79
C VAL A 248 7.12 -7.29 2.99
N ALA A 249 6.05 -7.80 2.37
CA ALA A 249 4.74 -7.22 2.56
C ALA A 249 4.31 -7.30 4.05
N PRO A 250 3.69 -6.26 4.62
CA PRO A 250 3.32 -6.23 6.05
C PRO A 250 2.33 -7.32 6.46
N THR A 251 1.75 -7.99 5.47
CA THR A 251 0.78 -9.09 5.64
C THR A 251 1.42 -10.48 5.53
N THR A 252 2.74 -10.56 5.26
CA THR A 252 3.45 -11.82 5.01
C THR A 252 4.54 -11.99 6.05
N ALA A 253 4.55 -13.10 6.77
CA ALA A 253 5.64 -13.44 7.69
C ALA A 253 6.84 -14.00 6.92
N ILE A 254 8.06 -13.73 7.38
CA ILE A 254 9.29 -14.23 6.73
C ILE A 254 9.30 -15.77 6.56
N PRO A 255 8.89 -16.58 7.56
CA PRO A 255 8.80 -18.03 7.36
C PRO A 255 7.83 -18.45 6.25
N GLU A 256 6.72 -17.71 6.08
CA GLU A 256 5.78 -17.93 4.99
C GLU A 256 6.41 -17.54 3.63
N LEU A 257 7.16 -16.45 3.60
CA LEU A 257 7.88 -16.00 2.40
C LEU A 257 8.89 -17.06 1.94
N LEU A 258 9.67 -17.63 2.88
CA LEU A 258 10.60 -18.73 2.61
C LEU A 258 9.89 -19.98 2.08
N ALA A 259 8.72 -20.32 2.63
CA ALA A 259 7.96 -21.48 2.17
C ALA A 259 7.54 -21.35 0.69
N TYR A 260 7.28 -20.11 0.18
CA TYR A 260 7.01 -19.89 -1.23
C TYR A 260 8.24 -20.09 -2.12
N ALA A 261 9.44 -19.89 -1.60
CA ALA A 261 10.68 -20.09 -2.35
C ALA A 261 11.19 -21.54 -2.29
N GLY A 262 10.78 -22.28 -1.27
CA GLY A 262 11.25 -23.63 -1.00
C GLY A 262 10.38 -24.77 -1.56
N PRO A 263 10.73 -26.03 -1.24
CA PRO A 263 10.09 -27.23 -1.78
C PRO A 263 8.62 -27.41 -1.37
N ALA A 264 8.15 -26.70 -0.36
CA ALA A 264 6.72 -26.67 0.02
C ALA A 264 5.83 -26.02 -1.06
N ASN A 265 6.43 -25.25 -1.96
CA ASN A 265 5.74 -24.67 -3.11
C ASN A 265 5.93 -25.54 -4.37
N PRO A 266 4.89 -26.19 -4.88
CA PRO A 266 5.01 -27.07 -6.07
C PRO A 266 5.57 -26.34 -7.30
N ILE A 267 5.37 -25.04 -7.40
CA ILE A 267 5.88 -24.23 -8.53
C ILE A 267 7.39 -24.03 -8.41
N ALA A 268 7.95 -24.01 -7.21
CA ALA A 268 9.40 -23.88 -7.02
C ALA A 268 10.19 -25.00 -7.69
N ALA A 269 9.61 -26.21 -7.82
CA ALA A 269 10.22 -27.32 -8.52
C ALA A 269 10.49 -27.07 -10.04
N HIS A 270 9.80 -26.08 -10.62
CA HIS A 270 10.04 -25.67 -12.01
C HIS A 270 11.21 -24.70 -12.16
N TYR A 271 11.81 -24.27 -11.05
CA TYR A 271 12.87 -23.26 -11.01
C TYR A 271 14.10 -23.79 -10.27
N ALA A 272 15.27 -23.32 -10.69
CA ALA A 272 16.55 -23.82 -10.17
C ALA A 272 17.11 -23.01 -9.00
N ALA A 273 16.28 -22.20 -8.31
CA ALA A 273 16.74 -21.36 -7.20
C ALA A 273 17.18 -22.15 -5.95
N GLY A 274 16.87 -23.46 -5.90
CA GLY A 274 17.20 -24.34 -4.78
C GLY A 274 16.43 -24.00 -3.50
N GLU A 275 16.80 -24.66 -2.38
CA GLU A 275 16.18 -24.36 -1.09
C GLU A 275 16.81 -23.11 -0.46
N PRO A 276 16.01 -22.11 -0.13
CA PRO A 276 16.54 -20.87 0.43
C PRO A 276 16.85 -21.02 1.92
N GLU A 277 17.89 -20.32 2.36
CA GLU A 277 18.24 -20.20 3.76
C GLU A 277 18.03 -18.76 4.25
N LEU A 278 17.58 -18.62 5.51
CA LEU A 278 17.51 -17.33 6.19
C LEU A 278 18.81 -17.09 6.96
N LEU A 279 19.45 -15.98 6.69
CA LEU A 279 20.69 -15.57 7.36
C LEU A 279 20.48 -14.24 8.07
N GLN A 280 21.26 -14.03 9.15
CA GLN A 280 21.39 -12.72 9.76
C GLN A 280 22.64 -12.05 9.20
N GLY A 281 22.45 -11.04 8.35
CA GLY A 281 23.52 -10.23 7.80
C GLY A 281 23.74 -8.93 8.61
N PRO A 282 24.76 -8.14 8.25
CA PRO A 282 25.06 -6.88 8.93
C PRO A 282 23.94 -5.84 8.75
N GLU A 283 23.24 -5.92 7.64
CA GLU A 283 22.15 -4.98 7.28
C GLU A 283 20.76 -5.50 7.66
N GLY A 284 20.63 -6.64 8.27
CA GLY A 284 19.39 -7.28 8.66
C GLY A 284 19.26 -8.71 8.16
N GLN A 285 18.03 -9.20 8.07
CA GLN A 285 17.77 -10.54 7.58
C GLN A 285 17.98 -10.63 6.06
N GLU A 286 18.64 -11.70 5.63
CA GLU A 286 18.92 -12.00 4.24
C GLU A 286 18.40 -13.38 3.88
N LEU A 287 17.83 -13.51 2.70
CA LEU A 287 17.56 -14.80 2.08
C LEU A 287 18.75 -15.17 1.20
N ARG A 288 19.34 -16.35 1.42
CA ARG A 288 20.36 -16.91 0.55
C ARG A 288 19.74 -18.02 -0.30
N THR A 289 19.83 -17.88 -1.63
CA THR A 289 19.37 -18.91 -2.56
C THR A 289 20.28 -20.14 -2.54
N GLY A 290 19.85 -21.27 -3.10
CA GLY A 290 20.69 -22.44 -3.25
C GLY A 290 21.93 -22.22 -4.12
N ALA A 291 21.93 -21.23 -5.01
CA ALA A 291 23.10 -20.80 -5.79
C ALA A 291 24.02 -19.82 -5.05
N GLY A 292 23.66 -19.40 -3.84
CA GLY A 292 24.46 -18.54 -2.99
C GLY A 292 24.16 -17.03 -3.11
N THR A 293 23.24 -16.60 -3.97
CA THR A 293 22.83 -15.20 -4.08
C THR A 293 22.14 -14.72 -2.80
N ARG A 294 22.56 -13.57 -2.29
CA ARG A 294 21.96 -12.95 -1.10
C ARG A 294 20.94 -11.88 -1.50
N VAL A 295 19.79 -11.91 -0.84
CA VAL A 295 18.69 -10.96 -1.03
C VAL A 295 18.34 -10.37 0.32
N LEU A 296 18.59 -9.08 0.52
CA LEU A 296 18.27 -8.36 1.76
C LEU A 296 16.76 -8.24 1.92
N LEU A 297 16.21 -8.68 3.04
CA LEU A 297 14.78 -8.58 3.35
C LEU A 297 14.50 -7.24 4.04
N ILE A 298 13.59 -6.46 3.49
CA ILE A 298 13.20 -5.15 4.03
C ILE A 298 11.83 -5.27 4.69
N GLU A 299 11.83 -5.34 6.01
CA GLU A 299 10.61 -5.37 6.82
C GLU A 299 10.04 -3.98 7.12
N GLN A 300 10.86 -2.95 6.99
CA GLN A 300 10.44 -1.57 7.17
C GLN A 300 9.30 -1.21 6.19
N GLN A 301 8.25 -0.60 6.71
CA GLN A 301 7.07 -0.22 5.92
C GLN A 301 6.70 1.26 6.13
N PRO A 302 6.50 2.00 5.03
CA PRO A 302 6.77 1.61 3.64
C PRO A 302 8.26 1.53 3.34
N ALA A 303 8.63 0.70 2.36
CA ALA A 303 10.03 0.53 1.93
C ALA A 303 10.48 1.60 0.92
N HIS A 304 9.82 2.75 0.87
CA HIS A 304 10.02 3.75 -0.19
C HIS A 304 11.45 4.30 -0.22
N GLY A 305 12.04 4.55 0.94
CA GLY A 305 13.39 5.08 1.05
C GLY A 305 14.46 4.15 0.51
N VAL A 306 14.38 2.86 0.82
CA VAL A 306 15.32 1.86 0.27
C VAL A 306 15.03 1.58 -1.21
N LEU A 307 13.75 1.53 -1.63
CA LEU A 307 13.36 1.35 -3.03
C LEU A 307 13.85 2.49 -3.92
N SER A 308 13.80 3.74 -3.45
CA SER A 308 14.27 4.90 -4.21
C SER A 308 15.78 4.89 -4.51
N GLN A 309 16.55 4.08 -3.78
CA GLN A 309 18.00 3.91 -3.96
C GLN A 309 18.33 2.80 -4.99
N CYS A 310 17.34 2.00 -5.39
CA CYS A 310 17.57 0.95 -6.38
C CYS A 310 17.71 1.50 -7.81
N ARG A 311 18.48 0.79 -8.63
CA ARG A 311 18.67 1.12 -10.04
C ARG A 311 17.53 0.58 -10.90
N LEU A 312 17.04 -0.60 -10.57
CA LEU A 312 16.01 -1.33 -11.31
C LEU A 312 15.14 -2.14 -10.35
N ALA A 313 13.87 -2.33 -10.69
CA ALA A 313 12.97 -3.25 -10.01
C ALA A 313 12.47 -4.34 -10.98
N LEU A 314 12.46 -5.59 -10.52
CA LEU A 314 11.77 -6.71 -11.16
C LEU A 314 10.49 -6.96 -10.39
N THR A 315 9.32 -6.72 -10.99
CA THR A 315 8.05 -6.71 -10.28
C THR A 315 6.95 -7.46 -11.02
N THR A 316 6.06 -8.10 -10.27
CA THR A 316 4.81 -8.60 -10.85
C THR A 316 3.80 -7.46 -11.03
N VAL A 317 2.86 -7.59 -12.00
CA VAL A 317 1.81 -6.60 -12.21
C VAL A 317 0.96 -6.40 -10.96
N GLY A 318 0.59 -5.16 -10.64
CA GLY A 318 -0.27 -4.81 -9.50
C GLY A 318 -0.03 -3.40 -8.97
N ALA A 319 -0.48 -3.14 -7.74
CA ALA A 319 -0.29 -1.85 -7.05
C ALA A 319 1.19 -1.43 -6.96
N ASN A 320 2.11 -2.40 -6.88
CA ASN A 320 3.55 -2.15 -6.90
C ASN A 320 3.97 -1.27 -8.09
N THR A 321 3.37 -1.46 -9.29
CA THR A 321 3.76 -0.69 -10.46
C THR A 321 3.39 0.79 -10.36
N ALA A 322 2.32 1.11 -9.62
CA ALA A 322 1.94 2.49 -9.32
C ALA A 322 2.90 3.11 -8.30
N GLU A 323 3.27 2.37 -7.27
CA GLU A 323 4.18 2.80 -6.21
C GLU A 323 5.59 3.02 -6.73
N LEU A 324 6.16 2.06 -7.48
CA LEU A 324 7.46 2.19 -8.13
C LEU A 324 7.49 3.34 -9.13
N GLY A 325 6.40 3.53 -9.90
CA GLY A 325 6.23 4.66 -10.81
C GLY A 325 6.25 6.00 -10.08
N ALA A 326 5.63 6.08 -8.90
CA ALA A 326 5.63 7.28 -8.06
C ALA A 326 7.02 7.61 -7.49
N LEU A 327 7.80 6.58 -7.17
CA LEU A 327 9.20 6.74 -6.74
C LEU A 327 10.14 7.09 -7.90
N GLY A 328 9.67 7.00 -9.15
CA GLY A 328 10.50 7.12 -10.34
C GLY A 328 11.51 5.98 -10.45
N LEU A 329 11.22 4.79 -9.90
CA LEU A 329 12.10 3.64 -9.97
C LEU A 329 11.86 2.88 -11.28
N PRO A 330 12.86 2.79 -12.17
CA PRO A 330 12.79 1.96 -13.36
C PRO A 330 12.42 0.52 -13.04
N MET A 331 11.57 -0.09 -13.86
CA MET A 331 11.08 -1.44 -13.57
C MET A 331 10.84 -2.27 -14.84
N ILE A 332 10.95 -3.59 -14.69
CA ILE A 332 10.45 -4.58 -15.66
C ILE A 332 9.25 -5.28 -15.01
N VAL A 333 8.10 -5.24 -15.68
CA VAL A 333 6.86 -5.81 -15.16
C VAL A 333 6.63 -7.19 -15.76
N LEU A 334 6.43 -8.19 -14.89
CA LEU A 334 6.43 -9.60 -15.24
C LEU A 334 5.04 -10.22 -15.04
N VAL A 335 4.57 -10.92 -16.07
CA VAL A 335 3.30 -11.69 -16.03
C VAL A 335 3.57 -13.07 -16.65
N PRO A 336 4.15 -14.02 -15.89
CA PRO A 336 4.42 -15.37 -16.37
C PRO A 336 3.12 -16.15 -16.56
N THR A 337 2.65 -16.28 -17.80
CA THR A 337 1.35 -16.90 -18.13
C THR A 337 1.35 -18.42 -18.02
N GLN A 338 2.52 -19.07 -17.98
CA GLN A 338 2.66 -20.51 -17.77
C GLN A 338 2.08 -20.98 -16.42
N HIS A 339 1.89 -20.07 -15.47
CA HIS A 339 1.34 -20.36 -14.13
C HIS A 339 0.01 -19.62 -13.85
N LEU A 340 -0.70 -19.16 -14.87
CA LEU A 340 -1.96 -18.41 -14.74
C LEU A 340 -3.02 -19.14 -13.90
N GLN A 341 -3.05 -20.47 -13.90
CA GLN A 341 -3.98 -21.26 -13.10
C GLN A 341 -3.87 -20.99 -11.60
N VAL A 342 -2.66 -20.68 -11.12
CA VAL A 342 -2.37 -20.34 -9.72
C VAL A 342 -2.61 -18.85 -9.45
N MET A 343 -2.34 -17.98 -10.42
CA MET A 343 -2.48 -16.53 -10.28
C MET A 343 -3.93 -16.05 -10.34
N GLN A 344 -4.86 -16.87 -10.80
CA GLN A 344 -6.29 -16.55 -10.91
C GLN A 344 -7.06 -16.82 -9.60
N ALA A 345 -6.58 -16.35 -8.47
CA ALA A 345 -7.41 -16.20 -7.29
C ALA A 345 -8.34 -14.99 -7.47
N TRP A 346 -9.57 -15.25 -7.87
CA TRP A 346 -10.59 -14.25 -8.16
C TRP A 346 -11.20 -13.71 -6.87
N ASP A 347 -11.07 -12.39 -6.69
CA ASP A 347 -11.73 -11.65 -5.63
C ASP A 347 -13.00 -10.98 -6.18
N GLY A 348 -14.14 -11.22 -5.55
CA GLY A 348 -15.40 -10.52 -5.84
C GLY A 348 -16.61 -11.41 -6.13
N GLY A 349 -17.77 -10.81 -6.36
CA GLY A 349 -19.05 -11.51 -6.60
C GLY A 349 -19.05 -12.49 -7.79
N LEU A 350 -18.16 -12.31 -8.78
CA LEU A 350 -17.85 -13.29 -9.81
C LEU A 350 -17.13 -14.54 -9.28
N GLY A 351 -16.53 -14.49 -8.08
CA GLY A 351 -15.92 -15.65 -7.42
C GLY A 351 -16.89 -16.76 -7.06
N ILE A 352 -18.19 -16.45 -6.96
CA ILE A 352 -19.24 -17.45 -6.72
C ILE A 352 -19.53 -18.25 -8.01
N LEU A 353 -19.56 -17.59 -9.16
CA LEU A 353 -19.67 -18.25 -10.48
C LEU A 353 -18.38 -18.97 -10.88
N ALA A 354 -17.23 -18.53 -10.40
CA ALA A 354 -15.92 -19.13 -10.66
C ALA A 354 -15.69 -20.46 -9.87
N ARG A 355 -16.65 -20.95 -9.10
CA ARG A 355 -16.59 -22.30 -8.47
C ARG A 355 -16.72 -23.45 -9.45
N LEU A 356 -17.14 -23.17 -10.69
CA LEU A 356 -17.17 -24.15 -11.78
C LEU A 356 -15.82 -24.15 -12.52
N PRO A 357 -15.06 -25.25 -12.52
CA PRO A 357 -13.66 -25.27 -12.98
C PRO A 357 -13.46 -24.87 -14.45
N ILE A 358 -14.38 -25.22 -15.33
CA ILE A 358 -14.29 -24.90 -16.76
C ILE A 358 -14.64 -23.41 -17.02
N LEU A 359 -15.63 -22.86 -16.31
CA LEU A 359 -16.08 -21.49 -16.48
C LEU A 359 -15.04 -20.49 -15.94
N LYS A 360 -14.32 -20.86 -14.88
CA LYS A 360 -13.21 -20.09 -14.30
C LYS A 360 -12.08 -19.85 -15.29
N TRP A 361 -11.68 -20.88 -16.03
CA TRP A 361 -10.62 -20.80 -17.03
C TRP A 361 -11.03 -19.93 -18.23
N LEU A 362 -12.23 -20.13 -18.77
CA LEU A 362 -12.77 -19.38 -19.90
C LEU A 362 -12.97 -17.89 -19.56
N LEU A 363 -13.55 -17.59 -18.40
CA LEU A 363 -13.77 -16.20 -17.96
C LEU A 363 -12.45 -15.50 -17.67
N GLY A 364 -11.47 -16.20 -17.07
CA GLY A 364 -10.15 -15.65 -16.80
C GLY A 364 -9.37 -15.30 -18.04
N ALA A 365 -9.30 -16.24 -18.97
CA ALA A 365 -8.64 -16.03 -20.26
C ALA A 365 -9.38 -14.95 -21.09
N ALA A 366 -10.70 -14.97 -21.11
CA ALA A 366 -11.52 -13.98 -21.83
C ALA A 366 -11.35 -12.57 -21.25
N MET A 367 -11.32 -12.41 -19.92
CA MET A 367 -11.19 -11.11 -19.29
C MET A 367 -9.77 -10.55 -19.40
N THR A 368 -8.75 -11.40 -19.31
CA THR A 368 -7.35 -11.00 -19.56
C THR A 368 -7.19 -10.61 -21.04
N ALA A 369 -7.71 -11.41 -21.98
CA ALA A 369 -7.69 -11.09 -23.40
C ALA A 369 -8.51 -9.84 -23.73
N TRP A 370 -9.68 -9.65 -23.09
CA TRP A 370 -10.50 -8.44 -23.24
C TRP A 370 -9.77 -7.20 -22.73
N ARG A 371 -9.14 -7.28 -21.54
CA ARG A 371 -8.37 -6.20 -20.96
C ARG A 371 -7.14 -5.86 -21.78
N MET A 372 -6.42 -6.85 -22.29
CA MET A 372 -5.30 -6.65 -23.22
C MET A 372 -5.74 -6.03 -24.56
N ARG A 373 -6.93 -6.41 -25.07
CA ARG A 373 -7.47 -5.84 -26.32
C ARG A 373 -8.01 -4.41 -26.15
N HIS A 374 -8.49 -4.03 -24.98
CA HIS A 374 -9.14 -2.73 -24.77
C HIS A 374 -8.23 -1.69 -24.13
N HIS A 375 -7.22 -2.11 -23.34
CA HIS A 375 -6.28 -1.18 -22.69
C HIS A 375 -4.82 -1.35 -23.15
N GLY A 376 -4.47 -2.45 -23.81
CA GLY A 376 -3.13 -2.71 -24.35
C GLY A 376 -2.03 -2.86 -23.30
N PHE A 377 -2.21 -2.34 -22.08
CA PHE A 377 -1.22 -2.30 -21.01
C PHE A 377 -1.77 -2.83 -19.69
N LEU A 378 -0.86 -3.35 -18.85
CA LEU A 378 -1.16 -3.93 -17.54
C LEU A 378 -0.53 -3.13 -16.38
N ALA A 379 0.65 -2.56 -16.61
CA ALA A 379 1.34 -1.72 -15.63
C ALA A 379 0.71 -0.33 -15.56
N TRP A 380 0.53 0.17 -14.33
CA TRP A 380 -0.07 1.48 -14.13
C TRP A 380 0.61 2.62 -14.93
N PRO A 381 1.96 2.71 -15.00
CA PRO A 381 2.62 3.77 -15.79
C PRO A 381 2.23 3.73 -17.26
N ASN A 382 2.18 2.55 -17.87
CA ASN A 382 1.81 2.40 -19.28
C ASN A 382 0.34 2.73 -19.53
N ILE A 383 -0.56 2.30 -18.62
CA ILE A 383 -1.98 2.63 -18.69
C ILE A 383 -2.19 4.14 -18.59
N SER A 384 -1.52 4.79 -17.64
CA SER A 384 -1.64 6.24 -17.41
C SER A 384 -1.07 7.07 -18.58
N ALA A 385 0.04 6.61 -19.17
CA ALA A 385 0.68 7.27 -20.29
C ALA A 385 -0.01 7.02 -21.63
N GLY A 386 -0.81 5.95 -21.75
CA GLY A 386 -1.33 5.47 -23.04
C GLY A 386 -0.24 4.95 -24.00
N ARG A 387 0.98 4.73 -23.49
CA ARG A 387 2.15 4.24 -24.22
C ARG A 387 3.03 3.37 -23.34
N ALA A 388 3.94 2.60 -23.93
CA ALA A 388 4.94 1.86 -23.19
C ALA A 388 5.98 2.81 -22.57
N VAL A 389 5.95 2.96 -21.25
CA VAL A 389 6.95 3.68 -20.44
C VAL A 389 7.88 2.68 -19.77
N VAL A 390 7.33 1.58 -19.30
CA VAL A 390 8.08 0.46 -18.71
C VAL A 390 7.87 -0.81 -19.52
N PRO A 391 8.87 -1.69 -19.66
CA PRO A 391 8.69 -2.97 -20.30
C PRO A 391 7.72 -3.87 -19.53
N GLU A 392 6.75 -4.44 -20.25
CA GLU A 392 5.85 -5.47 -19.76
C GLU A 392 6.18 -6.79 -20.47
N ARG A 393 6.52 -7.81 -19.70
CA ARG A 393 6.81 -9.14 -20.23
C ARG A 393 5.66 -10.07 -19.85
N VAL A 394 4.82 -10.35 -20.85
CA VAL A 394 3.60 -11.16 -20.70
C VAL A 394 3.75 -12.39 -21.59
N GLY A 395 3.66 -13.57 -21.01
CA GLY A 395 3.77 -14.82 -21.77
C GLY A 395 4.45 -15.94 -21.02
N ALA A 396 4.87 -16.95 -21.77
CA ALA A 396 5.73 -18.02 -21.26
C ALA A 396 7.17 -17.50 -21.16
N ILE A 397 7.43 -16.65 -20.16
CA ILE A 397 8.73 -16.02 -19.91
C ILE A 397 9.60 -16.89 -19.01
N THR A 398 10.91 -16.83 -19.18
CA THR A 398 11.89 -17.58 -18.39
C THR A 398 12.76 -16.65 -17.54
N PRO A 399 13.27 -17.12 -16.37
CA PRO A 399 14.23 -16.36 -15.58
C PRO A 399 15.51 -15.97 -16.36
N ALA A 400 15.93 -16.77 -17.34
CA ALA A 400 17.10 -16.48 -18.16
C ALA A 400 16.87 -15.27 -19.08
N GLU A 401 15.72 -15.20 -19.75
CA GLU A 401 15.36 -14.07 -20.61
C GLU A 401 15.27 -12.77 -19.81
N ILE A 402 14.66 -12.83 -18.62
CA ILE A 402 14.51 -11.65 -17.77
C ILE A 402 15.85 -11.21 -17.16
N ALA A 403 16.73 -12.15 -16.81
CA ALA A 403 18.08 -11.82 -16.32
C ALA A 403 18.91 -11.12 -17.40
N ALA A 404 18.91 -11.66 -18.63
CA ALA A 404 19.60 -11.04 -19.76
C ALA A 404 19.06 -9.65 -20.10
N GLU A 405 17.73 -9.48 -20.10
CA GLU A 405 17.10 -8.16 -20.29
C GLU A 405 17.46 -7.18 -19.18
N ALA A 406 17.41 -7.61 -17.90
CA ALA A 406 17.80 -6.76 -16.77
C ALA A 406 19.29 -6.37 -16.84
N ALA A 407 20.16 -7.29 -17.24
CA ALA A 407 21.58 -7.02 -17.45
C ALA A 407 21.80 -5.97 -18.56
N ASP A 408 21.04 -6.06 -19.67
CA ASP A 408 21.07 -5.08 -20.75
C ASP A 408 20.60 -3.69 -20.27
N TRP A 409 19.49 -3.61 -19.53
CA TRP A 409 19.04 -2.34 -18.94
C TRP A 409 20.08 -1.72 -18.00
N LEU A 410 20.68 -2.52 -17.12
CA LEU A 410 21.71 -2.06 -16.18
C LEU A 410 23.03 -1.66 -16.88
N ALA A 411 23.31 -2.19 -18.07
CA ALA A 411 24.45 -1.80 -18.87
C ALA A 411 24.26 -0.44 -19.58
N HIS A 412 23.03 0.06 -19.66
CA HIS A 412 22.67 1.31 -20.33
C HIS A 412 22.02 2.31 -19.37
N PRO A 413 22.81 2.98 -18.51
CA PRO A 413 22.29 3.92 -17.49
C PRO A 413 21.38 5.02 -18.06
N GLU A 414 21.70 5.51 -19.24
CA GLU A 414 20.93 6.54 -19.95
C GLU A 414 19.49 6.11 -20.27
N ARG A 415 19.28 4.83 -20.54
CA ARG A 415 17.94 4.27 -20.78
C ARG A 415 17.14 4.20 -19.47
N LEU A 416 17.79 3.82 -18.37
CA LEU A 416 17.18 3.82 -17.02
C LEU A 416 16.83 5.24 -16.58
N ASP A 417 17.69 6.21 -16.84
CA ASP A 417 17.46 7.61 -16.49
C ASP A 417 16.30 8.19 -17.32
N GLY A 418 16.23 7.88 -18.61
CA GLY A 418 15.09 8.24 -19.46
C GLY A 418 13.76 7.63 -18.96
N MET A 419 13.76 6.35 -18.55
CA MET A 419 12.58 5.72 -17.94
C MET A 419 12.20 6.40 -16.62
N ARG A 420 13.17 6.77 -15.79
CA ARG A 420 12.95 7.49 -14.52
C ARG A 420 12.29 8.84 -14.75
N ASP A 421 12.75 9.60 -15.74
CA ASP A 421 12.20 10.90 -16.07
C ASP A 421 10.77 10.79 -16.62
N ASP A 422 10.52 9.81 -17.47
CA ASP A 422 9.19 9.47 -17.95
C ASP A 422 8.23 9.14 -16.78
N LEU A 423 8.65 8.27 -15.84
CA LEU A 423 7.87 7.89 -14.67
C LEU A 423 7.53 9.09 -13.78
N ARG A 424 8.50 9.97 -13.52
CA ARG A 424 8.30 11.20 -12.74
C ARG A 424 7.32 12.16 -13.42
N SER A 425 7.44 12.32 -14.74
CA SER A 425 6.57 13.22 -15.49
C SER A 425 5.09 12.80 -15.45
N LEU A 426 4.80 11.50 -15.35
CA LEU A 426 3.45 10.96 -15.29
C LEU A 426 2.68 11.30 -14.01
N ARG A 427 3.38 11.53 -12.91
CA ARG A 427 2.76 11.82 -11.59
C ARG A 427 2.50 13.30 -11.36
N GLY A 428 3.10 14.16 -12.15
CA GLY A 428 3.03 15.61 -11.96
C GLY A 428 3.94 16.10 -10.84
N GLN A 429 3.69 17.33 -10.39
CA GLN A 429 4.52 17.97 -9.36
C GLN A 429 4.11 17.55 -7.96
N PRO A 430 5.06 17.40 -7.00
CA PRO A 430 4.77 17.24 -5.58
C PRO A 430 3.96 18.42 -5.02
N GLY A 431 3.26 18.20 -3.90
CA GLY A 431 2.47 19.22 -3.20
C GLY A 431 1.00 18.86 -3.01
N ALA A 432 0.55 17.74 -3.58
CA ALA A 432 -0.84 17.28 -3.49
C ALA A 432 -1.27 17.00 -2.05
N VAL A 433 -0.41 16.39 -1.24
CA VAL A 433 -0.66 16.10 0.18
C VAL A 433 -0.81 17.41 0.98
N ALA A 434 0.03 18.41 0.70
CA ALA A 434 -0.07 19.71 1.37
C ALA A 434 -1.36 20.45 0.98
N ALA A 435 -1.73 20.43 -0.31
CA ALA A 435 -2.96 21.02 -0.80
C ALA A 435 -4.20 20.35 -0.19
N LEU A 436 -4.20 19.02 -0.07
CA LEU A 436 -5.28 18.27 0.56
C LEU A 436 -5.37 18.57 2.06
N ALA A 437 -4.24 18.63 2.78
CA ALA A 437 -4.19 19.00 4.19
C ALA A 437 -4.75 20.42 4.44
N ALA A 438 -4.44 21.37 3.54
CA ALA A 438 -5.01 22.72 3.60
C ALA A 438 -6.54 22.70 3.46
N MET A 439 -7.09 21.90 2.53
CA MET A 439 -8.54 21.75 2.36
C MET A 439 -9.20 21.08 3.60
N VAL A 440 -8.52 20.15 4.25
CA VAL A 440 -9.00 19.57 5.53
C VAL A 440 -9.10 20.67 6.59
N ARG A 441 -8.08 21.52 6.73
CA ARG A 441 -8.08 22.64 7.69
C ARG A 441 -9.21 23.65 7.41
N GLU A 442 -9.46 23.98 6.14
CA GLU A 442 -10.57 24.88 5.74
C GLU A 442 -11.94 24.37 6.18
N LEU A 443 -12.10 23.05 6.35
CA LEU A 443 -13.35 22.42 6.74
C LEU A 443 -13.47 22.20 8.24
N LEU A 444 -12.42 22.39 9.01
CA LEU A 444 -12.49 22.29 10.48
C LEU A 444 -13.24 23.49 11.07
N PRO A 445 -13.82 23.33 12.27
CA PRO A 445 -14.50 24.42 12.96
C PRO A 445 -13.56 25.61 13.22
N ALA A 446 -14.08 26.83 13.07
CA ALA A 446 -13.34 28.03 13.43
C ALA A 446 -13.13 28.10 14.96
N GLY A 447 -11.97 28.60 15.41
CA GLY A 447 -11.68 28.80 16.83
C GLY A 447 -10.94 27.67 17.53
N LEU A 448 -10.50 26.65 16.79
CA LEU A 448 -9.53 25.69 17.35
C LEU A 448 -8.18 26.39 17.56
N PRO A 449 -7.56 26.26 18.78
CA PRO A 449 -6.32 26.97 19.07
C PRO A 449 -5.22 26.56 18.09
N PRO A 450 -4.41 27.50 17.58
CA PRO A 450 -3.21 27.19 16.86
C PRO A 450 -2.25 26.49 17.82
N GLY A 451 -2.02 25.21 17.63
CA GLY A 451 -1.02 24.47 18.39
C GLY A 451 0.36 24.60 17.77
N SER A 452 1.38 24.57 18.58
CA SER A 452 2.76 24.44 18.10
C SER A 452 2.95 23.03 17.55
N PRO A 453 3.40 22.87 16.30
CA PRO A 453 3.66 21.55 15.73
C PRO A 453 4.81 20.87 16.48
N GLN A 454 4.64 19.60 16.82
CA GLN A 454 5.78 18.79 17.29
C GLN A 454 6.46 18.10 16.09
N PRO A 455 7.79 17.95 16.12
CA PRO A 455 8.47 17.17 15.11
C PRO A 455 7.97 15.73 15.16
N VAL A 456 7.51 15.23 14.03
CA VAL A 456 7.22 13.81 13.82
C VAL A 456 8.55 13.19 13.43
N ASP A 457 9.18 12.48 14.37
CA ASP A 457 10.35 11.67 14.05
C ASP A 457 9.95 10.62 13.00
N PRO A 458 10.74 10.44 11.95
CA PRO A 458 10.50 9.35 10.99
C PRO A 458 10.79 8.02 11.69
N ALA A 459 9.73 7.28 12.05
CA ALA A 459 9.82 5.91 12.55
C ALA A 459 9.85 4.91 11.38
#